data_7bd297876bf933a852f7462a1968ed8f
#
_entry.id   7bd297876bf933a852f7462a1968ed8f
#
_cell.length_a   1.000
_cell.length_b   1.000
_cell.length_c   1.000
_cell.angle_alpha   90.00
_cell.angle_beta   90.00
_cell.angle_gamma   90.00
#
_symmetry.space_group_name_H-M   'P 1'
#
loop_
_entity.id
_entity.type
_entity.pdbx_description
1 polymer ?
#
loop_
_entity_poly.entity_id
_entity_poly.type
_entity_poly.pdbx_seq_one_letter_code
_entity_poly.pdbx_strand_id
1 'polypeptide(L)'
;ILGGYRYLLGDEVEYDEHGRPVLATAHMFDFSEKFLKEYLPYTVELGRSFVTLEYQSSRAGSKGLFALDNLWDGLGALTVIKPNMKYFFGKMTMYPSYHRQGRDMILYFLNKHFPDNDKLITPLCPLELETDPALLAEVFCCDSFKEDYRVLNSEVRKLGYNIPPLVNAYMGLSPTMRMFGTAIN
;
A
#
# COMPACT_ATOMS: atom_id res chain seq x y z
N ILE A 1 15.92 -17.46 -7.92
CA ILE A 1 15.08 -16.24 -8.05
C ILE A 1 15.19 -15.48 -6.74
N LEU A 2 15.63 -14.22 -6.79
CA LEU A 2 15.78 -13.34 -5.63
C LEU A 2 14.44 -12.85 -5.09
N GLY A 3 13.54 -12.51 -5.98
CA GLY A 3 12.22 -12.00 -5.71
C GLY A 3 11.40 -11.87 -6.97
N GLY A 4 10.16 -11.45 -6.84
CA GLY A 4 9.25 -11.26 -7.95
C GLY A 4 7.96 -10.59 -7.52
N TYR A 5 7.17 -10.21 -8.50
CA TYR A 5 5.79 -9.76 -8.33
C TYR A 5 4.96 -10.20 -9.53
N ARG A 6 3.66 -10.25 -9.33
CA ARG A 6 2.67 -10.40 -10.40
C ARG A 6 2.01 -9.05 -10.64
N TYR A 7 1.71 -8.74 -11.88
CA TYR A 7 0.94 -7.56 -12.23
C TYR A 7 -0.19 -7.91 -13.19
N LEU A 8 -1.21 -7.08 -13.20
CA LEU A 8 -2.32 -7.11 -14.14
C LEU A 8 -2.51 -5.70 -14.68
N LEU A 9 -2.59 -5.58 -16.00
CA LEU A 9 -2.85 -4.30 -16.65
C LEU A 9 -4.34 -3.99 -16.62
N GLY A 10 -4.69 -2.77 -16.25
CA GLY A 10 -6.09 -2.38 -16.09
C GLY A 10 -6.90 -2.32 -17.39
N ASP A 11 -6.22 -2.15 -18.53
CA ASP A 11 -6.82 -2.23 -19.87
C ASP A 11 -7.05 -3.68 -20.36
N GLU A 12 -6.48 -4.66 -19.64
CA GLU A 12 -6.63 -6.11 -19.90
C GLU A 12 -7.56 -6.79 -18.86
N VAL A 13 -8.19 -6.03 -17.95
CA VAL A 13 -9.04 -6.57 -16.90
C VAL A 13 -10.34 -7.11 -17.50
N GLU A 14 -10.64 -8.37 -17.19
CA GLU A 14 -11.91 -9.00 -17.49
C GLU A 14 -12.97 -8.59 -16.47
N TYR A 15 -14.25 -8.70 -16.84
CA TYR A 15 -15.39 -8.44 -15.96
C TYR A 15 -16.19 -9.72 -15.77
N ASP A 16 -16.67 -9.94 -14.56
CA ASP A 16 -17.53 -11.08 -14.23
C ASP A 16 -18.95 -10.92 -14.81
N GLU A 17 -19.80 -11.94 -14.60
CA GLU A 17 -21.20 -11.92 -15.04
C GLU A 17 -22.06 -10.82 -14.40
N HIS A 18 -21.57 -10.21 -13.31
CA HIS A 18 -22.20 -9.09 -12.60
C HIS A 18 -21.59 -7.73 -12.97
N GLY A 19 -20.66 -7.70 -13.95
CA GLY A 19 -19.99 -6.48 -14.38
C GLY A 19 -18.94 -5.96 -13.41
N ARG A 20 -18.41 -6.79 -12.50
CA ARG A 20 -17.35 -6.44 -11.57
C ARG A 20 -15.99 -6.79 -12.16
N PRO A 21 -14.97 -5.93 -11.97
CA PRO A 21 -13.63 -6.20 -12.49
C PRO A 21 -13.01 -7.41 -11.78
N VAL A 22 -12.39 -8.31 -12.54
CA VAL A 22 -11.67 -9.47 -11.98
C VAL A 22 -10.28 -9.04 -11.53
N LEU A 23 -10.23 -8.34 -10.41
CA LEU A 23 -9.01 -7.88 -9.74
C LEU A 23 -8.71 -8.77 -8.52
N ALA A 24 -7.44 -8.89 -8.16
CA ALA A 24 -7.04 -9.62 -6.95
C ALA A 24 -7.54 -8.95 -5.65
N THR A 25 -7.96 -7.70 -5.72
CA THR A 25 -8.50 -6.90 -4.61
C THR A 25 -10.04 -6.87 -4.59
N ALA A 26 -10.72 -7.28 -5.66
CA ALA A 26 -12.18 -7.13 -5.82
C ALA A 26 -13.02 -7.88 -4.78
N HIS A 27 -12.48 -8.92 -4.13
CA HIS A 27 -13.19 -9.62 -3.06
C HIS A 27 -13.19 -8.87 -1.72
N MET A 28 -12.40 -7.80 -1.59
CA MET A 28 -12.24 -7.02 -0.35
C MET A 28 -12.65 -5.56 -0.51
N PHE A 29 -12.71 -5.06 -1.74
CA PHE A 29 -12.93 -3.65 -2.02
C PHE A 29 -13.99 -3.47 -3.09
N ASP A 30 -14.76 -2.40 -2.94
CA ASP A 30 -15.67 -1.89 -3.94
C ASP A 30 -15.00 -0.74 -4.71
N PHE A 31 -15.29 -0.64 -6.00
CA PHE A 31 -14.67 0.31 -6.92
C PHE A 31 -15.74 1.28 -7.45
N SER A 32 -15.52 2.58 -7.27
CA SER A 32 -16.41 3.59 -7.82
C SER A 32 -16.42 3.57 -9.34
N GLU A 33 -17.54 4.00 -9.95
CA GLU A 33 -17.59 4.17 -11.41
C GLU A 33 -16.49 5.09 -11.94
N LYS A 34 -16.13 6.12 -11.18
CA LYS A 34 -15.05 7.02 -11.52
C LYS A 34 -13.72 6.28 -11.60
N PHE A 35 -13.43 5.41 -10.63
CA PHE A 35 -12.22 4.59 -10.68
C PHE A 35 -12.22 3.66 -11.90
N LEU A 36 -13.33 2.95 -12.13
CA LEU A 36 -13.43 1.98 -13.23
C LEU A 36 -13.29 2.63 -14.61
N LYS A 37 -13.82 3.84 -14.79
CA LYS A 37 -13.81 4.52 -16.09
C LYS A 37 -12.58 5.38 -16.34
N GLU A 38 -12.09 6.08 -15.32
CA GLU A 38 -11.07 7.11 -15.49
C GLU A 38 -9.68 6.68 -15.03
N TYR A 39 -9.58 5.70 -14.12
CA TYR A 39 -8.31 5.27 -13.52
C TYR A 39 -7.92 3.85 -13.93
N LEU A 40 -8.83 2.89 -13.82
CA LEU A 40 -8.52 1.47 -14.04
C LEU A 40 -7.85 1.21 -15.39
N PRO A 41 -8.28 1.78 -16.53
CA PRO A 41 -7.65 1.52 -17.84
C PRO A 41 -6.17 1.96 -17.90
N TYR A 42 -5.74 2.83 -16.99
CA TYR A 42 -4.37 3.34 -16.91
C TYR A 42 -3.62 2.83 -15.67
N THR A 43 -4.17 1.82 -15.01
CA THR A 43 -3.65 1.29 -13.74
C THR A 43 -3.01 -0.07 -13.95
N VAL A 44 -1.94 -0.32 -13.21
CA VAL A 44 -1.34 -1.64 -13.06
C VAL A 44 -1.64 -2.14 -11.65
N GLU A 45 -2.42 -3.21 -11.51
CA GLU A 45 -2.59 -3.88 -10.22
C GLU A 45 -1.35 -4.75 -9.94
N LEU A 46 -0.71 -4.47 -8.80
CA LEU A 46 0.44 -5.21 -8.29
C LEU A 46 0.00 -6.24 -7.24
N GLY A 47 0.52 -7.44 -7.33
CA GLY A 47 0.22 -8.47 -6.35
C GLY A 47 1.32 -9.51 -6.22
N ARG A 48 1.22 -10.29 -5.14
CA ARG A 48 2.15 -11.41 -4.90
C ARG A 48 3.62 -11.01 -4.89
N SER A 49 3.94 -9.80 -4.42
CA SER A 49 5.33 -9.38 -4.24
C SER A 49 6.02 -10.26 -3.20
N PHE A 50 7.20 -10.75 -3.50
CA PHE A 50 8.00 -11.51 -2.56
C PHE A 50 9.49 -11.26 -2.79
N VAL A 51 10.24 -11.37 -1.71
CA VAL A 51 11.70 -11.55 -1.71
C VAL A 51 11.97 -12.87 -1.02
N THR A 52 12.85 -13.69 -1.59
CA THR A 52 13.22 -15.00 -1.03
C THR A 52 13.76 -14.83 0.38
N LEU A 53 13.38 -15.70 1.31
CA LEU A 53 13.69 -15.58 2.74
C LEU A 53 15.20 -15.39 3.04
N GLU A 54 16.07 -16.04 2.27
CA GLU A 54 17.52 -15.89 2.38
C GLU A 54 18.01 -14.44 2.17
N TYR A 55 17.22 -13.62 1.47
CA TYR A 55 17.53 -12.23 1.14
C TYR A 55 16.69 -11.20 1.90
N GLN A 56 15.83 -11.64 2.82
CA GLN A 56 15.02 -10.74 3.67
C GLN A 56 15.74 -10.32 4.95
N SER A 57 16.82 -10.97 5.32
CA SER A 57 17.53 -10.70 6.58
C SER A 57 18.73 -9.81 6.36
N SER A 58 19.15 -9.09 7.42
CA SER A 58 20.41 -8.37 7.48
C SER A 58 21.66 -9.27 7.26
N ARG A 59 21.48 -10.59 7.37
CA ARG A 59 22.53 -11.60 7.10
C ARG A 59 22.78 -11.84 5.61
N ALA A 60 21.86 -11.39 4.74
CA ALA A 60 21.99 -11.54 3.28
C ALA A 60 23.01 -10.57 2.64
N GLY A 61 23.64 -9.70 3.44
CA GLY A 61 24.62 -8.72 2.97
C GLY A 61 24.02 -7.72 1.97
N SER A 62 24.84 -7.19 1.08
CA SER A 62 24.43 -6.19 0.08
C SER A 62 23.33 -6.66 -0.87
N LYS A 63 23.27 -7.96 -1.17
CA LYS A 63 22.24 -8.52 -2.07
C LYS A 63 20.83 -8.42 -1.48
N GLY A 64 20.69 -8.57 -0.16
CA GLY A 64 19.40 -8.43 0.50
C GLY A 64 18.90 -6.98 0.60
N LEU A 65 19.83 -6.05 0.81
CA LEU A 65 19.51 -4.61 0.92
C LEU A 65 18.85 -4.07 -0.36
N PHE A 66 19.32 -4.52 -1.52
CA PHE A 66 18.84 -4.02 -2.81
C PHE A 66 17.77 -4.90 -3.47
N ALA A 67 17.35 -5.99 -2.83
CA ALA A 67 16.38 -6.91 -3.45
C ALA A 67 15.04 -6.23 -3.72
N LEU A 68 14.55 -5.41 -2.79
CA LEU A 68 13.31 -4.66 -2.96
C LEU A 68 13.47 -3.53 -3.97
N ASP A 69 14.59 -2.81 -3.94
CA ASP A 69 14.88 -1.72 -4.88
C ASP A 69 14.94 -2.24 -6.32
N ASN A 70 15.57 -3.39 -6.55
CA ASN A 70 15.60 -4.02 -7.88
C ASN A 70 14.19 -4.44 -8.38
N LEU A 71 13.26 -4.77 -7.49
CA LEU A 71 11.87 -5.01 -7.87
C LEU A 71 11.19 -3.71 -8.33
N TRP A 72 11.49 -2.59 -7.68
CA TRP A 72 10.99 -1.27 -8.08
C TRP A 72 11.57 -0.80 -9.42
N ASP A 73 12.84 -1.08 -9.70
CA ASP A 73 13.45 -0.83 -11.00
C ASP A 73 12.72 -1.58 -12.12
N GLY A 74 12.29 -2.82 -11.83
CA GLY A 74 11.46 -3.61 -12.74
C GLY A 74 10.10 -2.96 -13.03
N LEU A 75 9.47 -2.33 -12.03
CA LEU A 75 8.24 -1.56 -12.24
C LEU A 75 8.50 -0.29 -13.07
N GLY A 76 9.64 0.37 -12.84
CA GLY A 76 10.09 1.48 -13.67
C GLY A 76 10.21 1.08 -15.16
N ALA A 77 10.79 -0.08 -15.44
CA ALA A 77 10.86 -0.62 -16.79
C ALA A 77 9.47 -0.86 -17.42
N LEU A 78 8.49 -1.30 -16.62
CA LEU A 78 7.11 -1.49 -17.09
C LEU A 78 6.48 -0.20 -17.60
N THR A 79 6.78 0.96 -16.99
CA THR A 79 6.27 2.26 -17.45
C THR A 79 6.82 2.67 -18.82
N VAL A 80 8.00 2.18 -19.17
CA VAL A 80 8.59 2.39 -20.50
C VAL A 80 7.97 1.48 -21.55
N ILE A 81 7.72 0.20 -21.19
CA ILE A 81 7.12 -0.79 -22.10
C ILE A 81 5.63 -0.50 -22.33
N LYS A 82 4.94 0.02 -21.32
CA LYS A 82 3.51 0.35 -21.34
C LYS A 82 3.31 1.83 -20.99
N PRO A 83 3.64 2.76 -21.89
CA PRO A 83 3.66 4.20 -21.59
C PRO A 83 2.29 4.81 -21.27
N ASN A 84 1.21 4.11 -21.58
CA ASN A 84 -0.15 4.53 -21.21
C ASN A 84 -0.48 4.29 -19.75
N MET A 85 0.27 3.44 -19.04
CA MET A 85 0.06 3.18 -17.62
C MET A 85 0.57 4.37 -16.78
N LYS A 86 -0.32 4.88 -15.92
CA LYS A 86 -0.09 6.10 -15.12
C LYS A 86 -0.08 5.81 -13.63
N TYR A 87 -0.73 4.71 -13.20
CA TYR A 87 -0.97 4.40 -11.81
C TYR A 87 -0.53 3.00 -11.48
N PHE A 88 0.04 2.83 -10.29
CA PHE A 88 0.23 1.55 -9.67
C PHE A 88 -0.78 1.41 -8.53
N PHE A 89 -1.41 0.25 -8.43
CA PHE A 89 -2.37 -0.09 -7.41
C PHE A 89 -2.04 -1.45 -6.80
N GLY A 90 -2.25 -1.62 -5.51
CA GLY A 90 -2.02 -2.91 -4.88
C GLY A 90 -2.42 -2.89 -3.41
N LYS A 91 -2.46 -4.07 -2.81
CA LYS A 91 -2.71 -4.25 -1.38
C LYS A 91 -1.46 -4.72 -0.65
N MET A 92 -1.35 -4.29 0.58
CA MET A 92 -0.39 -4.83 1.53
C MET A 92 -1.15 -5.49 2.68
N THR A 93 -0.67 -6.66 3.12
CA THR A 93 -1.25 -7.36 4.26
C THR A 93 -0.47 -7.02 5.53
N MET A 94 -1.19 -6.58 6.56
CA MET A 94 -0.68 -6.53 7.92
C MET A 94 -1.29 -7.71 8.70
N TYR A 95 -0.43 -8.55 9.26
CA TYR A 95 -0.88 -9.73 10.00
C TYR A 95 -1.42 -9.36 11.39
N PRO A 96 -2.38 -10.12 11.93
CA PRO A 96 -2.92 -9.90 13.29
C PRO A 96 -1.87 -9.93 14.40
N SER A 97 -0.70 -10.55 14.15
CA SER A 97 0.44 -10.56 15.06
C SER A 97 1.17 -9.22 15.17
N TYR A 98 0.92 -8.28 14.27
CA TYR A 98 1.47 -6.94 14.37
C TYR A 98 0.82 -6.18 15.54
N HIS A 99 1.60 -5.34 16.23
CA HIS A 99 1.11 -4.61 17.41
C HIS A 99 -0.06 -3.70 17.04
N ARG A 100 -1.21 -3.86 17.71
CA ARG A 100 -2.47 -3.18 17.36
C ARG A 100 -2.34 -1.67 17.35
N GLN A 101 -1.81 -1.07 18.43
CA GLN A 101 -1.60 0.37 18.51
C GLN A 101 -0.61 0.85 17.43
N GLY A 102 0.46 0.10 17.15
CA GLY A 102 1.38 0.42 16.07
C GLY A 102 0.71 0.39 14.69
N ARG A 103 -0.16 -0.60 14.46
CA ARG A 103 -1.00 -0.68 13.25
C ARG A 103 -1.90 0.55 13.14
N ASP A 104 -2.60 0.89 14.20
CA ASP A 104 -3.57 1.98 14.22
C ASP A 104 -2.89 3.34 13.97
N MET A 105 -1.70 3.56 14.55
CA MET A 105 -0.87 4.73 14.25
C MET A 105 -0.49 4.82 12.77
N ILE A 106 -0.06 3.71 12.16
CA ILE A 106 0.29 3.66 10.73
C ILE A 106 -0.93 3.99 9.89
N LEU A 107 -2.07 3.35 10.16
CA LEU A 107 -3.31 3.55 9.40
C LEU A 107 -3.85 4.98 9.55
N TYR A 108 -3.83 5.53 10.75
CA TYR A 108 -4.22 6.92 10.99
C TYR A 108 -3.33 7.89 10.22
N PHE A 109 -2.01 7.70 10.30
CA PHE A 109 -1.03 8.52 9.57
C PHE A 109 -1.26 8.47 8.05
N LEU A 110 -1.47 7.26 7.50
CA LEU A 110 -1.72 7.10 6.08
C LEU A 110 -3.02 7.77 5.64
N ASN A 111 -4.09 7.63 6.41
CA ASN A 111 -5.37 8.28 6.11
C ASN A 111 -5.29 9.81 6.23
N LYS A 112 -4.47 10.33 7.14
CA LYS A 112 -4.26 11.77 7.31
C LYS A 112 -3.50 12.38 6.13
N HIS A 113 -2.43 11.75 5.70
CA HIS A 113 -1.51 12.34 4.72
C HIS A 113 -1.78 11.91 3.27
N PHE A 114 -2.52 10.82 3.07
CA PHE A 114 -2.83 10.26 1.74
C PHE A 114 -4.32 9.92 1.59
N PRO A 115 -5.24 10.84 1.91
CA PRO A 115 -6.66 10.55 1.88
C PRO A 115 -7.16 10.31 0.46
N ASP A 116 -8.12 9.38 0.31
CA ASP A 116 -8.92 9.24 -0.91
C ASP A 116 -10.17 10.11 -0.83
N ASN A 117 -10.03 11.40 -1.12
CA ASN A 117 -11.12 12.37 -1.06
C ASN A 117 -12.21 12.12 -2.12
N ASP A 118 -11.88 11.40 -3.19
CA ASP A 118 -12.80 11.07 -4.27
C ASP A 118 -13.60 9.78 -4.00
N LYS A 119 -13.27 9.04 -2.94
CA LYS A 119 -13.85 7.72 -2.63
C LYS A 119 -13.79 6.78 -3.83
N LEU A 120 -12.61 6.69 -4.42
CA LEU A 120 -12.39 5.89 -5.63
C LEU A 120 -12.54 4.40 -5.34
N ILE A 121 -12.04 3.95 -4.17
CA ILE A 121 -12.06 2.56 -3.75
C ILE A 121 -12.40 2.52 -2.26
N THR A 122 -13.35 1.66 -1.88
CA THR A 122 -13.79 1.52 -0.48
C THR A 122 -13.72 0.07 -0.02
N PRO A 123 -13.27 -0.20 1.22
CA PRO A 123 -13.27 -1.56 1.75
C PRO A 123 -14.71 -2.05 1.97
N LEU A 124 -15.00 -3.30 1.57
CA LEU A 124 -16.29 -3.95 1.80
C LEU A 124 -16.52 -4.26 3.28
N CYS A 125 -15.46 -4.64 3.98
CA CYS A 125 -15.47 -4.87 5.43
C CYS A 125 -14.34 -4.02 6.05
N PRO A 126 -14.60 -2.75 6.38
CA PRO A 126 -13.57 -1.85 6.88
C PRO A 126 -13.06 -2.28 8.26
N LEU A 127 -11.75 -2.16 8.45
CA LEU A 127 -11.14 -2.32 9.76
C LEU A 127 -11.31 -1.02 10.56
N GLU A 128 -11.96 -1.13 11.71
CA GLU A 128 -12.04 -0.03 12.66
C GLU A 128 -10.75 0.04 13.49
N LEU A 129 -10.31 1.27 13.79
CA LEU A 129 -9.18 1.49 14.68
C LEU A 129 -9.62 1.17 16.12
N GLU A 130 -8.80 0.44 16.86
CA GLU A 130 -9.04 0.11 18.27
C GLU A 130 -8.51 1.22 19.20
N THR A 131 -7.54 2.00 18.73
CA THR A 131 -6.99 3.16 19.44
C THR A 131 -7.90 4.38 19.26
N ASP A 132 -8.18 5.09 20.34
CA ASP A 132 -9.01 6.30 20.32
C ASP A 132 -8.48 7.30 19.28
N PRO A 133 -9.30 7.71 18.31
CA PRO A 133 -8.91 8.70 17.30
C PRO A 133 -8.47 10.04 17.89
N ALA A 134 -8.98 10.45 19.06
CA ALA A 134 -8.57 11.67 19.73
C ALA A 134 -7.11 11.59 20.19
N LEU A 135 -6.69 10.46 20.75
CA LEU A 135 -5.29 10.22 21.12
C LEU A 135 -4.37 10.20 19.90
N LEU A 136 -4.83 9.59 18.80
CA LEU A 136 -4.06 9.58 17.55
C LEU A 136 -3.92 10.98 16.95
N ALA A 137 -4.96 11.81 17.05
CA ALA A 137 -4.91 13.21 16.60
C ALA A 137 -3.94 14.06 17.44
N GLU A 138 -3.84 13.80 18.75
CA GLU A 138 -2.85 14.46 19.62
C GLU A 138 -1.42 14.05 19.26
N VAL A 139 -1.19 12.76 18.98
CA VAL A 139 0.12 12.24 18.59
C VAL A 139 0.56 12.80 17.23
N PHE A 140 -0.35 12.91 16.27
CA PHE A 140 -0.10 13.41 14.92
C PHE A 140 -0.70 14.81 14.74
N CYS A 141 -0.31 15.75 15.58
CA CYS A 141 -0.85 17.13 15.57
C CYS A 141 -0.14 18.07 14.58
N CYS A 142 0.95 17.63 13.94
CA CYS A 142 1.69 18.46 13.00
C CYS A 142 1.00 18.51 11.63
N ASP A 143 1.10 19.66 10.94
CA ASP A 143 0.61 19.80 9.55
C ASP A 143 1.63 19.29 8.51
N SER A 144 2.81 18.88 8.97
CA SER A 144 3.92 18.44 8.13
C SER A 144 4.02 16.92 8.08
N PHE A 145 3.93 16.35 6.88
CA PHE A 145 4.22 14.92 6.65
C PHE A 145 5.56 14.48 7.29
N LYS A 146 6.60 15.30 7.11
CA LYS A 146 7.95 14.95 7.59
C LYS A 146 8.03 14.88 9.12
N GLU A 147 7.32 15.75 9.82
CA GLU A 147 7.28 15.78 11.28
C GLU A 147 6.44 14.61 11.81
N ASP A 148 5.23 14.44 11.32
CA ASP A 148 4.38 13.32 11.68
C ASP A 148 5.03 11.96 11.36
N TYR A 149 5.78 11.86 10.25
CA TYR A 149 6.53 10.64 9.93
C TYR A 149 7.65 10.34 10.94
N ARG A 150 8.34 11.37 11.44
CA ARG A 150 9.33 11.19 12.52
C ARG A 150 8.68 10.69 13.79
N VAL A 151 7.52 11.27 14.15
CA VAL A 151 6.73 10.83 15.30
C VAL A 151 6.29 9.39 15.12
N LEU A 152 5.68 9.03 13.97
CA LEU A 152 5.26 7.68 13.67
C LEU A 152 6.41 6.68 13.84
N ASN A 153 7.56 6.97 13.27
CA ASN A 153 8.74 6.09 13.34
C ASN A 153 9.23 5.90 14.78
N SER A 154 9.24 6.98 15.57
CA SER A 154 9.60 6.95 16.97
C SER A 154 8.63 6.10 17.79
N GLU A 155 7.33 6.35 17.66
CA GLU A 155 6.30 5.68 18.46
C GLU A 155 6.20 4.18 18.13
N VAL A 156 6.24 3.82 16.84
CA VAL A 156 6.23 2.41 16.42
C VAL A 156 7.47 1.66 16.92
N ARG A 157 8.65 2.32 16.93
CA ARG A 157 9.88 1.73 17.48
C ARG A 157 9.84 1.56 19.00
N LYS A 158 9.21 2.45 19.75
CA LYS A 158 8.99 2.29 21.19
C LYS A 158 8.20 1.03 21.53
N LEU A 159 7.31 0.60 20.62
CA LEU A 159 6.55 -0.63 20.74
C LEU A 159 7.36 -1.89 20.35
N GLY A 160 8.62 -1.74 19.93
CA GLY A 160 9.48 -2.84 19.48
C GLY A 160 9.23 -3.27 18.03
N TYR A 161 8.52 -2.47 17.23
CA TYR A 161 8.19 -2.75 15.83
C TYR A 161 8.82 -1.73 14.87
N ASN A 162 8.76 -2.03 13.60
CA ASN A 162 9.13 -1.11 12.55
C ASN A 162 7.93 -0.91 11.60
N ILE A 163 7.86 0.25 10.96
CA ILE A 163 6.93 0.44 9.84
C ILE A 163 7.28 -0.59 8.76
N PRO A 164 6.30 -1.35 8.24
CA PRO A 164 6.58 -2.35 7.22
C PRO A 164 7.34 -1.74 6.03
N PRO A 165 8.41 -2.39 5.54
CA PRO A 165 9.25 -1.83 4.47
C PRO A 165 8.46 -1.43 3.23
N LEU A 166 7.43 -2.21 2.88
CA LEU A 166 6.58 -1.94 1.73
C LEU A 166 5.74 -0.66 1.89
N VAL A 167 5.28 -0.36 3.11
CA VAL A 167 4.58 0.92 3.42
C VAL A 167 5.53 2.09 3.19
N ASN A 168 6.76 2.00 3.70
CA ASN A 168 7.78 3.03 3.50
C ASN A 168 8.10 3.23 2.02
N ALA A 169 8.22 2.15 1.25
CA ALA A 169 8.47 2.21 -0.17
C ALA A 169 7.34 2.95 -0.91
N TYR A 170 6.08 2.60 -0.62
CA TYR A 170 4.93 3.27 -1.25
C TYR A 170 4.86 4.76 -0.93
N MET A 171 5.06 5.15 0.33
CA MET A 171 5.06 6.57 0.72
C MET A 171 6.17 7.40 0.03
N GLY A 172 7.28 6.75 -0.33
CA GLY A 172 8.40 7.39 -1.02
C GLY A 172 8.25 7.49 -2.54
N LEU A 173 7.30 6.75 -3.16
CA LEU A 173 7.19 6.68 -4.61
C LEU A 173 6.53 7.89 -5.25
N SER A 174 5.50 8.43 -4.63
CA SER A 174 4.75 9.54 -5.20
C SER A 174 4.10 10.41 -4.14
N PRO A 175 4.18 11.74 -4.25
CA PRO A 175 3.45 12.65 -3.39
C PRO A 175 1.92 12.60 -3.61
N THR A 176 1.48 11.97 -4.70
CA THR A 176 0.07 11.82 -5.05
C THR A 176 -0.48 10.43 -4.69
N MET A 177 0.24 9.65 -3.88
CA MET A 177 -0.26 8.38 -3.33
C MET A 177 -1.61 8.59 -2.66
N ARG A 178 -2.49 7.58 -2.72
CA ARG A 178 -3.76 7.56 -2.00
C ARG A 178 -3.90 6.27 -1.21
N MET A 179 -4.43 6.39 -0.01
CA MET A 179 -4.81 5.28 0.84
C MET A 179 -6.31 5.03 0.71
N PHE A 180 -6.67 3.83 0.26
CA PHE A 180 -8.06 3.44 0.00
C PHE A 180 -8.72 2.73 1.19
N GLY A 181 -8.14 2.85 2.37
CA GLY A 181 -8.65 2.20 3.57
C GLY A 181 -8.08 0.80 3.78
N THR A 182 -8.57 0.15 4.81
CA THR A 182 -8.13 -1.19 5.23
C THR A 182 -9.33 -2.11 5.34
N ALA A 183 -9.28 -3.24 4.66
CA ALA A 183 -10.28 -4.28 4.72
C ALA A 183 -9.80 -5.44 5.61
N ILE A 184 -10.75 -6.03 6.33
CA ILE A 184 -10.57 -7.32 7.01
C ILE A 184 -10.67 -8.42 5.94
N ASN A 185 -9.72 -9.37 5.97
CA ASN A 185 -9.69 -10.51 5.06
C ASN A 185 -9.99 -11.80 5.83
#